data_7fd35946031ec841007a61ba0eaf9daf
#
_entry.id   7fd35946031ec841007a61ba0eaf9daf
#
_cell.length_a   1.000
_cell.length_b   1.000
_cell.length_c   1.000
_cell.angle_alpha   90.00
_cell.angle_beta   90.00
_cell.angle_gamma   90.00
#
_symmetry.space_group_name_H-M   'P 1'
#
loop_
_entity.id
_entity.type
_entity.pdbx_description
1 polymer ?
#
loop_
_entity_poly.entity_id
_entity_poly.type
_entity_poly.pdbx_seq_one_letter_code
_entity_poly.pdbx_strand_id
1 'polypeptide(L)'
;MFMSVTVSIPTIMRGLTGGEKRVQAEGDTLSALIADLDANHPGLAERLLKDGKLNRFVNIYVDDEDVRFAGGLEAEVPEGASVTILPAVAGGAPTDR
;
A
#
# COMPACT_ATOMS: atom_id res chain seq x y z
N MET A 1 5.60 7.85 -20.90
CA MET A 1 4.24 7.69 -20.40
C MET A 1 4.30 7.17 -18.96
N PHE A 2 3.60 7.81 -18.08
CA PHE A 2 3.68 7.44 -16.68
C PHE A 2 2.55 6.51 -16.30
N MET A 3 2.87 5.49 -15.52
CA MET A 3 1.87 4.54 -15.03
C MET A 3 1.48 4.96 -13.63
N SER A 4 0.73 6.04 -13.57
CA SER A 4 0.35 6.61 -12.29
C SER A 4 -0.83 5.86 -11.69
N VAL A 5 -0.72 5.61 -10.39
CA VAL A 5 -1.71 4.85 -9.64
C VAL A 5 -2.09 5.66 -8.42
N THR A 6 -3.38 5.67 -8.09
CA THR A 6 -3.84 6.35 -6.90
C THR A 6 -3.81 5.37 -5.74
N VAL A 7 -3.13 5.76 -4.66
CA VAL A 7 -2.98 4.92 -3.49
C VAL A 7 -3.72 5.56 -2.32
N SER A 8 -4.67 4.83 -1.74
CA SER A 8 -5.40 5.30 -0.57
C SER A 8 -4.62 4.96 0.68
N ILE A 9 -4.40 5.95 1.53
CA ILE A 9 -3.56 5.82 2.71
C ILE A 9 -4.44 5.75 3.95
N PRO A 10 -4.25 4.72 4.80
CA PRO A 10 -5.06 4.63 6.02
C PRO A 10 -4.67 5.72 7.01
N THR A 11 -5.60 6.04 7.89
CA THR A 11 -5.42 7.12 8.85
C THR A 11 -4.13 6.99 9.63
N ILE A 12 -3.79 5.78 10.05
CA ILE A 12 -2.62 5.57 10.90
C ILE A 12 -1.30 5.85 10.18
N MET A 13 -1.33 5.92 8.85
CA MET A 13 -0.12 6.16 8.07
C MET A 13 -0.09 7.54 7.44
N ARG A 14 -1.12 8.35 7.65
CA ARG A 14 -1.18 9.67 6.99
C ARG A 14 -0.13 10.65 7.49
N GLY A 15 0.41 10.39 8.67
CA GLY A 15 1.53 11.20 9.14
C GLY A 15 2.76 11.09 8.25
N LEU A 16 2.88 10.00 7.50
CA LEU A 16 4.01 9.80 6.59
C LEU A 16 3.76 10.46 5.24
N THR A 17 2.53 10.84 4.94
CA THR A 17 2.17 11.46 3.68
C THR A 17 1.74 12.90 3.84
N GLY A 18 2.10 13.51 4.96
CA GLY A 18 1.74 14.91 5.20
C GLY A 18 0.25 15.12 5.39
N GLY A 19 -0.47 14.09 5.81
CA GLY A 19 -1.90 14.16 6.02
C GLY A 19 -2.73 13.81 4.80
N GLU A 20 -2.07 13.43 3.70
CA GLU A 20 -2.79 13.10 2.47
C GLU A 20 -3.51 11.78 2.58
N LYS A 21 -4.78 11.77 2.21
CA LYS A 21 -5.58 10.55 2.19
C LYS A 21 -5.26 9.69 0.98
N ARG A 22 -4.87 10.32 -0.10
CA ARG A 22 -4.53 9.64 -1.34
C ARG A 22 -3.28 10.27 -1.91
N VAL A 23 -2.42 9.45 -2.45
CA VAL A 23 -1.20 9.92 -3.09
C VAL A 23 -1.05 9.20 -4.43
N GLN A 24 -0.28 9.81 -5.32
CA GLN A 24 0.01 9.19 -6.60
C GLN A 24 1.34 8.49 -6.52
N ALA A 25 1.44 7.35 -7.17
CA ALA A 25 2.68 6.59 -7.22
C ALA A 25 2.77 5.89 -8.55
N GLU A 26 3.97 5.42 -8.87
CA GLU A 26 4.23 4.75 -10.14
C GLU A 26 4.86 3.40 -9.87
N GLY A 27 4.49 2.43 -10.70
CA GLY A 27 5.03 1.10 -10.59
C GLY A 27 4.10 0.12 -11.28
N ASP A 28 4.67 -0.87 -11.96
CA ASP A 28 3.86 -1.87 -12.63
C ASP A 28 3.70 -3.13 -11.79
N THR A 29 4.40 -3.21 -10.65
CA THR A 29 4.18 -4.25 -9.66
C THR A 29 4.03 -3.58 -8.31
N LEU A 30 3.48 -4.33 -7.35
CA LEU A 30 3.33 -3.78 -6.02
C LEU A 30 4.67 -3.42 -5.42
N SER A 31 5.68 -4.25 -5.64
CA SER A 31 7.02 -3.98 -5.13
C SER A 31 7.55 -2.66 -5.65
N ALA A 32 7.42 -2.43 -6.96
CA ALA A 32 7.88 -1.17 -7.55
C ALA A 32 7.07 0.01 -7.03
N LEU A 33 5.76 -0.20 -6.85
CA LEU A 33 4.89 0.85 -6.35
C LEU A 33 5.28 1.25 -4.93
N ILE A 34 5.58 0.27 -4.08
CA ILE A 34 5.97 0.55 -2.71
C ILE A 34 7.31 1.29 -2.68
N ALA A 35 8.23 0.91 -3.56
CA ALA A 35 9.51 1.60 -3.63
C ALA A 35 9.32 3.07 -4.01
N ASP A 36 8.42 3.34 -4.95
CA ASP A 36 8.14 4.71 -5.35
C ASP A 36 7.46 5.48 -4.22
N LEU A 37 6.53 4.83 -3.52
CA LEU A 37 5.88 5.47 -2.38
C LEU A 37 6.91 5.86 -1.32
N ASP A 38 7.85 4.97 -1.05
CA ASP A 38 8.85 5.26 -0.02
C ASP A 38 9.79 6.36 -0.45
N ALA A 39 10.08 6.45 -1.74
CA ALA A 39 10.95 7.50 -2.24
C ALA A 39 10.32 8.87 -2.07
N ASN A 40 9.00 8.95 -2.20
CA ASN A 40 8.29 10.22 -2.07
C ASN A 40 7.76 10.47 -0.66
N HIS A 41 7.57 9.40 0.10
CA HIS A 41 7.04 9.49 1.47
C HIS A 41 7.86 8.53 2.33
N PRO A 42 9.05 8.96 2.77
CA PRO A 42 9.94 8.06 3.52
C PRO A 42 9.26 7.46 4.74
N GLY A 43 9.48 6.18 4.94
CA GLY A 43 8.89 5.46 6.05
C GLY A 43 7.72 4.58 5.66
N LEU A 44 7.16 4.76 4.46
CA LEU A 44 6.02 3.94 4.06
C LEU A 44 6.43 2.49 3.84
N ALA A 45 7.58 2.26 3.23
CA ALA A 45 8.01 0.88 3.01
C ALA A 45 8.17 0.14 4.32
N GLU A 46 8.65 0.81 5.36
CA GLU A 46 8.81 0.17 6.67
C GLU A 46 7.48 -0.25 7.26
N ARG A 47 6.42 0.48 6.93
CA ARG A 47 5.09 0.14 7.44
C ARG A 47 4.44 -0.96 6.62
N LEU A 48 4.76 -1.00 5.33
CA LEU A 48 4.11 -1.94 4.43
C LEU A 48 4.85 -3.26 4.31
N LEU A 49 6.15 -3.26 4.61
CA LEU A 49 6.98 -4.44 4.47
C LEU A 49 7.58 -4.84 5.81
N LYS A 50 7.82 -6.12 5.94
CA LYS A 50 8.54 -6.64 7.08
C LYS A 50 9.39 -7.79 6.60
N ASP A 51 10.71 -7.68 6.81
CA ASP A 51 11.66 -8.71 6.42
C ASP A 51 11.58 -9.02 4.93
N GLY A 52 11.37 -7.98 4.12
CA GLY A 52 11.31 -8.13 2.68
C GLY A 52 10.00 -8.68 2.15
N LYS A 53 9.00 -8.81 3.01
CA LYS A 53 7.71 -9.34 2.63
C LYS A 53 6.61 -8.38 3.06
N LEU A 54 5.41 -8.58 2.52
CA LEU A 54 4.29 -7.78 2.96
C LEU A 54 4.04 -7.99 4.44
N ASN A 55 3.84 -6.88 5.14
CA ASN A 55 3.53 -6.93 6.55
C ASN A 55 2.15 -7.58 6.73
N ARG A 56 2.07 -8.61 7.56
CA ARG A 56 0.81 -9.33 7.74
C ARG A 56 -0.26 -8.50 8.43
N PHE A 57 0.14 -7.39 9.03
CA PHE A 57 -0.83 -6.49 9.67
C PHE A 57 -1.31 -5.39 8.73
N VAL A 58 -1.02 -5.55 7.44
CA VAL A 58 -1.45 -4.60 6.43
C VAL A 58 -2.09 -5.38 5.29
N ASN A 59 -3.26 -4.94 4.86
CA ASN A 59 -3.90 -5.48 3.68
C ASN A 59 -3.78 -4.46 2.56
N ILE A 60 -3.44 -4.94 1.38
CA ILE A 60 -3.34 -4.07 0.21
C ILE A 60 -4.21 -4.67 -0.89
N TYR A 61 -5.02 -3.82 -1.50
CA TYR A 61 -5.93 -4.21 -2.56
C TYR A 61 -5.61 -3.42 -3.81
N VAL A 62 -5.57 -4.10 -4.94
CA VAL A 62 -5.45 -3.46 -6.24
C VAL A 62 -6.78 -3.68 -6.94
N ASP A 63 -7.53 -2.59 -7.16
CA ASP A 63 -8.86 -2.64 -7.76
C ASP A 63 -9.74 -3.65 -7.03
N ASP A 64 -9.71 -3.58 -5.69
CA ASP A 64 -10.53 -4.42 -4.81
C ASP A 64 -10.09 -5.86 -4.73
N GLU A 65 -8.96 -6.20 -5.31
CA GLU A 65 -8.43 -7.55 -5.22
C GLU A 65 -7.27 -7.59 -4.24
N ASP A 66 -7.35 -8.48 -3.25
CA ASP A 66 -6.31 -8.63 -2.26
C ASP A 66 -5.04 -9.15 -2.94
N VAL A 67 -3.94 -8.41 -2.80
CA VAL A 67 -2.70 -8.76 -3.47
C VAL A 67 -2.13 -10.09 -2.98
N ARG A 68 -2.50 -10.54 -1.78
CA ARG A 68 -2.01 -11.81 -1.29
C ARG A 68 -2.45 -12.96 -2.17
N PHE A 69 -3.54 -12.79 -2.89
CA PHE A 69 -4.04 -13.81 -3.80
C PHE A 69 -3.68 -13.51 -5.24
N ALA A 70 -2.91 -12.46 -5.46
CA ALA A 70 -2.55 -12.03 -6.81
C ALA A 70 -1.04 -11.96 -7.02
N GLY A 71 -0.27 -12.55 -6.13
CA GLY A 71 1.18 -12.58 -6.29
C GLY A 71 1.94 -11.82 -5.23
N GLY A 72 1.26 -11.23 -4.26
CA GLY A 72 1.93 -10.48 -3.19
C GLY A 72 2.68 -9.28 -3.75
N LEU A 73 3.96 -9.20 -3.46
CA LEU A 73 4.77 -8.08 -3.94
C LEU A 73 4.95 -8.07 -5.45
N GLU A 74 4.69 -9.20 -6.10
CA GLU A 74 4.79 -9.29 -7.55
C GLU A 74 3.44 -9.09 -8.24
N ALA A 75 2.42 -8.73 -7.47
CA ALA A 75 1.11 -8.46 -8.04
C ALA A 75 1.23 -7.33 -9.06
N GLU A 76 0.55 -7.50 -10.19
CA GLU A 76 0.57 -6.48 -11.22
C GLU A 76 -0.33 -5.33 -10.83
N VAL A 77 0.15 -4.12 -11.11
CA VAL A 77 -0.60 -2.90 -10.84
C VAL A 77 -0.83 -2.22 -12.17
N PRO A 78 -2.01 -2.39 -12.76
CA PRO A 78 -2.28 -1.77 -14.06
C PRO A 78 -2.30 -0.25 -13.97
N GLU A 79 -2.00 0.39 -15.08
CA GLU A 79 -2.07 1.83 -15.16
C GLU A 79 -3.49 2.29 -14.83
N GLY A 80 -3.60 3.31 -14.00
CA GLY A 80 -4.90 3.83 -13.62
C GLY A 80 -5.61 3.06 -12.52
N ALA A 81 -4.96 2.02 -11.99
CA ALA A 81 -5.56 1.23 -10.93
C ALA A 81 -5.70 2.02 -9.65
N SER A 82 -6.57 1.56 -8.78
CA SER A 82 -6.71 2.13 -7.44
C SER A 82 -6.13 1.12 -6.45
N VAL A 83 -5.19 1.58 -5.64
CA VAL A 83 -4.57 0.75 -4.62
C VAL A 83 -5.06 1.23 -3.26
N THR A 84 -5.55 0.31 -2.45
CA THR A 84 -6.06 0.64 -1.13
C THR A 84 -5.23 -0.07 -0.09
N ILE A 85 -4.75 0.69 0.88
CA ILE A 85 -3.98 0.14 1.99
C ILE A 85 -4.86 0.19 3.23
N LEU A 86 -5.04 -0.95 3.89
CA LEU A 86 -5.87 -1.03 5.08
C LEU A 86 -5.09 -1.75 6.18
N PRO A 87 -5.20 -1.28 7.42
CA PRO A 87 -4.58 -2.02 8.51
C PRO A 87 -5.36 -3.30 8.78
N ALA A 88 -4.64 -4.37 9.08
CA ALA A 88 -5.24 -5.63 9.48
C ALA A 88 -4.87 -5.84 10.93
N VAL A 89 -5.86 -5.78 11.80
CA VAL A 89 -5.61 -5.89 13.22
C VAL A 89 -5.72 -7.35 13.64
N ALA A 90 -4.63 -7.86 14.17
CA ALA A 90 -4.61 -9.23 14.65
C ALA A 90 -5.63 -9.36 15.77
N GLY A 91 -6.37 -10.46 15.74
CA GLY A 91 -7.41 -10.66 16.74
C GLY A 91 -8.72 -10.00 16.39
N GLY A 92 -8.75 -9.28 15.29
CA GLY A 92 -9.97 -8.69 14.79
C GLY A 92 -10.52 -7.52 15.56
N ALA A 93 -9.89 -7.10 16.61
CA ALA A 93 -10.39 -5.96 17.39
C ALA A 93 -9.68 -4.71 16.88
N PRO A 94 -10.38 -3.91 16.18
CA PRO A 94 -9.79 -2.63 15.83
C PRO A 94 -9.83 -1.80 17.08
N THR A 95 -9.54 -1.48 17.55
CA THR A 95 -9.69 -0.85 18.60
C THR A 95 -10.50 -0.01 19.03
N ASP A 96 -10.96 -0.18 18.88
CA ASP A 96 -11.45 0.23 19.17
C ASP A 96 -11.63 0.64 19.77
N ARG A 97 -11.61 0.59 19.96
CA ARG A 97 -11.83 0.75 20.52
C ARG A 97 -11.71 1.27 20.81
#